data_91cc0356362f5ab489a0ee4daec29d25
#
_entry.id   91cc0356362f5ab489a0ee4daec29d25
#
_cell.length_a   1.000
_cell.length_b   1.000
_cell.length_c   1.000
_cell.angle_alpha   90.00
_cell.angle_beta   90.00
_cell.angle_gamma   90.00
#
_symmetry.space_group_name_H-M   'P 1'
#
loop_
_entity.id
_entity.type
_entity.pdbx_description
1 polymer ?
#
loop_
_entity_poly.entity_id
_entity_poly.type
_entity_poly.pdbx_seq_one_letter_code
_entity_poly.pdbx_strand_id
1 'polypeptide(L)'
;MSFEKTPSGTRGARAPSRSNAFTRFIGRMMIKFHRRSGDRFRGMDLLYLTTVGAKTGQKRQTPLARFPDGDGSWLVVASLGGSARNPGWYHNIAAHPDQVWIEVAGHQLRVTAEQLDGEPREVAWQRIVESQPRYAGYQRRTDRVLPILRLSPAQNP
;
A
#
# COMPACT_ATOMS: atom_id res chain seq x y z
N MET A 1 -1.66 7.15 -15.91
CA MET A 1 -1.56 6.18 -14.79
C MET A 1 -2.74 5.22 -14.89
N SER A 2 -2.49 3.96 -15.11
CA SER A 2 -3.57 2.98 -15.20
C SER A 2 -3.50 2.00 -14.03
N PHE A 3 -4.56 1.98 -13.24
CA PHE A 3 -4.77 0.97 -12.21
C PHE A 3 -5.50 -0.21 -12.86
N GLU A 4 -4.76 -1.26 -13.17
CA GLU A 4 -5.30 -2.39 -13.92
C GLU A 4 -5.72 -3.55 -13.02
N LYS A 5 -6.81 -4.19 -13.40
CA LYS A 5 -7.16 -5.48 -12.79
C LYS A 5 -6.18 -6.55 -13.26
N THR A 6 -5.75 -7.39 -12.34
CA THR A 6 -4.90 -8.51 -12.68
C THR A 6 -5.63 -9.47 -13.61
N PRO A 7 -5.00 -9.94 -14.70
CA PRO A 7 -5.61 -10.93 -15.60
C PRO A 7 -5.96 -12.23 -14.89
N SER A 8 -6.99 -12.90 -15.38
CA SER A 8 -7.33 -14.24 -14.88
C SER A 8 -6.18 -15.22 -15.17
N GLY A 9 -5.94 -16.14 -14.24
CA GLY A 9 -4.85 -17.11 -14.37
C GLY A 9 -3.47 -16.63 -13.92
N THR A 10 -3.35 -15.39 -13.43
CA THR A 10 -2.10 -14.89 -12.86
C THR A 10 -1.68 -15.73 -11.66
N ARG A 11 -0.45 -16.23 -11.68
CA ARG A 11 0.14 -16.97 -10.55
C ARG A 11 0.46 -16.03 -9.41
N GLY A 12 0.28 -16.49 -8.17
CA GLY A 12 0.66 -15.73 -6.99
C GLY A 12 0.37 -16.47 -5.70
N ALA A 13 0.90 -15.96 -4.60
CA ALA A 13 0.62 -16.48 -3.27
C ALA A 13 -0.88 -16.33 -2.95
N ARG A 14 -1.37 -17.21 -2.07
CA ARG A 14 -2.79 -17.18 -1.67
C ARG A 14 -3.06 -15.89 -0.91
N ALA A 15 -4.01 -15.11 -1.42
CA ALA A 15 -4.46 -13.90 -0.74
C ALA A 15 -5.22 -14.26 0.54
N PRO A 16 -5.13 -13.44 1.59
CA PRO A 16 -6.02 -13.59 2.75
C PRO A 16 -7.47 -13.51 2.29
N SER A 17 -8.34 -14.24 2.98
CA SER A 17 -9.77 -14.22 2.66
C SER A 17 -10.35 -12.81 2.82
N ARG A 18 -11.41 -12.52 2.06
CA ARG A 18 -12.09 -11.22 2.15
C ARG A 18 -12.46 -10.89 3.59
N SER A 19 -12.22 -9.65 3.98
CA SER A 19 -12.48 -9.20 5.33
C SER A 19 -13.96 -9.29 5.69
N ASN A 20 -14.26 -10.15 6.65
CA ASN A 20 -15.50 -10.09 7.40
C ASN A 20 -15.33 -9.14 8.60
N ALA A 21 -16.38 -8.96 9.41
CA ALA A 21 -16.32 -8.08 10.58
C ALA A 21 -15.21 -8.48 11.57
N PHE A 22 -14.93 -9.78 11.69
CA PHE A 22 -13.86 -10.30 12.56
C PHE A 22 -12.48 -9.90 12.06
N THR A 23 -12.22 -10.05 10.76
CA THR A 23 -10.95 -9.65 10.13
C THR A 23 -10.71 -8.14 10.28
N ARG A 24 -11.78 -7.31 10.17
CA ARG A 24 -11.69 -5.86 10.40
C ARG A 24 -11.37 -5.54 11.86
N PHE A 25 -11.96 -6.25 12.81
CA PHE A 25 -11.68 -6.10 14.23
C PHE A 25 -10.21 -6.41 14.53
N ILE A 26 -9.69 -7.53 14.03
CA ILE A 26 -8.28 -7.91 14.17
C ILE A 26 -7.37 -6.85 13.55
N GLY A 27 -7.71 -6.34 12.35
CA GLY A 27 -6.97 -5.26 11.70
C GLY A 27 -6.88 -4.00 12.56
N ARG A 28 -7.99 -3.58 13.19
CA ARG A 28 -8.00 -2.42 14.10
C ARG A 28 -7.14 -2.64 15.33
N MET A 29 -7.18 -3.84 15.92
CA MET A 29 -6.32 -4.19 17.05
C MET A 29 -4.84 -4.17 16.66
N MET A 30 -4.49 -4.68 15.49
CA MET A 30 -3.12 -4.65 14.98
C MET A 30 -2.62 -3.22 14.78
N ILE A 31 -3.44 -2.32 14.26
CA ILE A 31 -3.10 -0.90 14.11
C ILE A 31 -2.79 -0.28 15.49
N LYS A 32 -3.63 -0.52 16.49
CA LYS A 32 -3.37 -0.06 17.85
C LYS A 32 -2.05 -0.59 18.41
N PHE A 33 -1.78 -1.87 18.17
CA PHE A 33 -0.53 -2.50 18.60
C PHE A 33 0.68 -1.85 17.91
N HIS A 34 0.62 -1.63 16.60
CA HIS A 34 1.71 -1.01 15.85
C HIS A 34 1.97 0.44 16.30
N ARG A 35 0.93 1.21 16.59
CA ARG A 35 1.07 2.56 17.13
C ARG A 35 1.82 2.57 18.46
N ARG A 36 1.54 1.60 19.34
CA ARG A 36 2.25 1.44 20.61
C ARG A 36 3.72 1.03 20.42
N SER A 37 4.03 0.35 19.32
CA SER A 37 5.39 -0.10 18.97
C SER A 37 6.18 0.95 18.18
N GLY A 38 5.75 2.22 18.15
CA GLY A 38 6.41 3.29 17.41
C GLY A 38 6.20 3.21 15.89
N ASP A 39 5.05 2.69 15.45
CA ASP A 39 4.69 2.52 14.04
C ASP A 39 5.71 1.67 13.26
N ARG A 40 6.22 0.62 13.89
CA ARG A 40 7.16 -0.30 13.25
C ARG A 40 6.64 -1.74 13.27
N PHE A 41 6.92 -2.45 12.20
CA PHE A 41 6.62 -3.88 12.08
C PHE A 41 7.71 -4.59 11.30
N ARG A 42 8.27 -5.66 11.88
CA ARG A 42 9.37 -6.45 11.29
C ARG A 42 10.54 -5.60 10.79
N GLY A 43 10.90 -4.56 11.55
CA GLY A 43 11.99 -3.65 11.18
C GLY A 43 11.64 -2.64 10.10
N MET A 44 10.38 -2.56 9.68
CA MET A 44 9.90 -1.58 8.72
C MET A 44 9.14 -0.46 9.42
N ASP A 45 9.40 0.77 9.02
CA ASP A 45 8.57 1.91 9.43
C ASP A 45 7.25 1.85 8.68
N LEU A 46 6.15 2.16 9.36
CA LEU A 46 4.80 2.08 8.82
C LEU A 46 4.19 3.46 8.64
N LEU A 47 3.28 3.55 7.69
CA LEU A 47 2.23 4.57 7.63
C LEU A 47 0.87 3.88 7.68
N TYR A 48 -0.16 4.65 8.01
CA TYR A 48 -1.55 4.16 7.98
C TYR A 48 -2.25 4.84 6.82
N LEU A 49 -2.60 4.03 5.83
CA LEU A 49 -3.29 4.50 4.62
C LEU A 49 -4.80 4.43 4.84
N THR A 50 -5.50 5.53 4.63
CA THR A 50 -6.97 5.57 4.62
C THR A 50 -7.46 5.78 3.21
N THR A 51 -8.33 4.88 2.76
CA THR A 51 -8.98 4.93 1.46
C THR A 51 -10.48 4.76 1.62
N VAL A 52 -11.22 5.04 0.55
CA VAL A 52 -12.68 4.83 0.51
C VAL A 52 -12.97 3.58 -0.31
N GLY A 53 -13.72 2.65 0.28
CA GLY A 53 -14.05 1.38 -0.35
C GLY A 53 -14.72 1.57 -1.71
N ALA A 54 -14.16 0.92 -2.76
CA ALA A 54 -14.65 1.06 -4.13
C ALA A 54 -16.11 0.62 -4.29
N LYS A 55 -16.54 -0.36 -3.49
CA LYS A 55 -17.91 -0.91 -3.55
C LYS A 55 -18.80 -0.37 -2.44
N THR A 56 -18.26 -0.10 -1.25
CA THR A 56 -19.05 0.23 -0.05
C THR A 56 -19.10 1.72 0.25
N GLY A 57 -18.18 2.52 -0.28
CA GLY A 57 -18.04 3.93 0.08
C GLY A 57 -17.56 4.18 1.51
N GLN A 58 -17.20 3.13 2.24
CA GLN A 58 -16.74 3.24 3.62
C GLN A 58 -15.23 3.46 3.69
N LYS A 59 -14.78 4.26 4.65
CA LYS A 59 -13.36 4.45 4.91
C LYS A 59 -12.74 3.16 5.44
N ARG A 60 -11.54 2.85 4.92
CA ARG A 60 -10.72 1.70 5.30
C ARG A 60 -9.33 2.18 5.65
N GLN A 61 -8.79 1.70 6.74
CA GLN A 61 -7.42 2.01 7.15
C GLN A 61 -6.55 0.75 7.10
N THR A 62 -5.36 0.89 6.52
CA THR A 62 -4.42 -0.23 6.32
C THR A 62 -3.01 0.23 6.70
N PRO A 63 -2.29 -0.53 7.56
CA PRO A 63 -0.88 -0.27 7.79
C PRO A 63 -0.05 -0.76 6.61
N LEU A 64 0.88 0.08 6.15
CA LEU A 64 1.79 -0.24 5.05
C LEU A 64 3.21 0.17 5.42
N ALA A 65 4.20 -0.60 4.98
CA ALA A 65 5.58 -0.15 5.03
C ALA A 65 5.75 1.10 4.18
N ARG A 66 6.44 2.09 4.73
CA ARG A 66 6.74 3.34 4.04
C ARG A 66 8.20 3.42 3.68
N PHE A 67 8.49 3.96 2.51
CA PHE A 67 9.86 4.21 2.05
C PHE A 67 9.97 5.68 1.68
N PRO A 68 10.99 6.41 2.20
CA PRO A 68 11.14 7.83 1.89
C PRO A 68 11.42 8.05 0.41
N ASP A 69 10.82 9.10 -0.17
CA ASP A 69 11.03 9.46 -1.58
C ASP A 69 11.34 10.96 -1.77
N GLY A 70 11.87 11.60 -0.73
CA GLY A 70 12.17 13.05 -0.75
C GLY A 70 10.91 13.92 -0.74
N ASP A 71 11.07 15.22 -0.52
CA ASP A 71 10.03 16.25 -0.61
C ASP A 71 8.72 15.94 0.16
N GLY A 72 8.84 15.20 1.27
CA GLY A 72 7.67 14.80 2.07
C GLY A 72 6.81 13.71 1.44
N SER A 73 7.27 13.08 0.36
CA SER A 73 6.59 11.97 -0.30
C SER A 73 7.05 10.62 0.23
N TRP A 74 6.19 9.62 0.07
CA TRP A 74 6.45 8.25 0.51
C TRP A 74 6.14 7.26 -0.60
N LEU A 75 6.92 6.19 -0.68
CA LEU A 75 6.61 5.06 -1.54
C LEU A 75 5.93 3.97 -0.73
N VAL A 76 4.94 3.34 -1.33
CA VAL A 76 4.30 2.12 -0.84
C VAL A 76 4.20 1.10 -1.97
N VAL A 77 4.18 -0.18 -1.62
CA VAL A 77 4.14 -1.26 -2.59
C VAL A 77 2.85 -2.05 -2.44
N ALA A 78 2.11 -2.21 -3.53
CA ALA A 78 0.89 -3.02 -3.56
C ALA A 78 1.25 -4.51 -3.71
N SER A 79 1.98 -5.05 -2.72
CA SER A 79 2.54 -6.40 -2.77
C SER A 79 1.54 -7.49 -2.38
N LEU A 80 0.73 -7.25 -1.36
CA LEU A 80 -0.13 -8.28 -0.74
C LEU A 80 0.61 -9.62 -0.59
N GLY A 81 1.90 -9.55 -0.13
CA GLY A 81 2.74 -10.73 0.08
C GLY A 81 3.09 -11.53 -1.18
N GLY A 82 2.95 -10.94 -2.37
CA GLY A 82 3.13 -11.64 -3.65
C GLY A 82 1.89 -12.38 -4.11
N SER A 83 0.71 -12.01 -3.62
CA SER A 83 -0.57 -12.54 -4.10
C SER A 83 -0.77 -12.24 -5.59
N ALA A 84 -1.56 -13.09 -6.26
CA ALA A 84 -1.94 -12.90 -7.66
C ALA A 84 -2.76 -11.64 -7.92
N ARG A 85 -3.37 -11.08 -6.89
CA ARG A 85 -4.24 -9.89 -6.98
C ARG A 85 -3.63 -8.71 -6.26
N ASN A 86 -3.96 -7.51 -6.73
CA ASN A 86 -3.66 -6.30 -6.00
C ASN A 86 -4.50 -6.21 -4.73
N PRO A 87 -3.97 -5.56 -3.67
CA PRO A 87 -4.74 -5.36 -2.44
C PRO A 87 -5.96 -4.46 -2.68
N GLY A 88 -6.96 -4.58 -1.80
CA GLY A 88 -8.19 -3.79 -1.90
C GLY A 88 -7.96 -2.28 -1.90
N TRP A 89 -7.00 -1.78 -1.12
CA TRP A 89 -6.71 -0.35 -1.06
C TRP A 89 -6.22 0.20 -2.40
N TYR A 90 -5.56 -0.60 -3.21
CA TYR A 90 -5.13 -0.22 -4.56
C TYR A 90 -6.34 0.10 -5.45
N HIS A 91 -7.36 -0.77 -5.41
CA HIS A 91 -8.60 -0.55 -6.16
C HIS A 91 -9.42 0.61 -5.58
N ASN A 92 -9.36 0.82 -4.27
CA ASN A 92 -10.03 1.93 -3.61
C ASN A 92 -9.45 3.28 -4.07
N ILE A 93 -8.13 3.38 -4.18
CA ILE A 93 -7.47 4.58 -4.72
C ILE A 93 -7.90 4.84 -6.17
N ALA A 94 -7.95 3.77 -6.98
CA ALA A 94 -8.40 3.90 -8.37
C ALA A 94 -9.84 4.43 -8.49
N ALA A 95 -10.73 3.98 -7.60
CA ALA A 95 -12.12 4.39 -7.59
C ALA A 95 -12.34 5.79 -7.00
N HIS A 96 -11.57 6.17 -5.99
CA HIS A 96 -11.72 7.42 -5.23
C HIS A 96 -10.37 8.12 -5.05
N PRO A 97 -9.74 8.59 -6.14
CA PRO A 97 -8.38 9.15 -6.08
C PRO A 97 -8.28 10.44 -5.28
N ASP A 98 -9.37 11.17 -5.09
CA ASP A 98 -9.41 12.41 -4.31
C ASP A 98 -9.55 12.17 -2.80
N GLN A 99 -9.78 10.93 -2.40
CA GLN A 99 -10.08 10.56 -1.01
C GLN A 99 -9.06 9.56 -0.50
N VAL A 100 -7.82 10.03 -0.41
CA VAL A 100 -6.68 9.25 0.08
C VAL A 100 -5.96 10.05 1.15
N TRP A 101 -5.79 9.47 2.32
CA TRP A 101 -5.07 10.08 3.45
C TRP A 101 -4.01 9.13 3.98
N ILE A 102 -2.95 9.68 4.54
CA ILE A 102 -1.96 8.90 5.30
C ILE A 102 -1.76 9.50 6.66
N GLU A 103 -1.40 8.66 7.62
CA GLU A 103 -0.90 9.08 8.92
C GLU A 103 0.55 8.59 9.03
N VAL A 104 1.46 9.52 9.25
CA VAL A 104 2.89 9.25 9.42
C VAL A 104 3.33 9.91 10.73
N ALA A 105 3.89 9.12 11.66
CA ALA A 105 4.37 9.62 12.95
C ALA A 105 3.32 10.49 13.67
N GLY A 106 2.06 10.06 13.64
CA GLY A 106 0.94 10.77 14.28
C GLY A 106 0.35 11.95 13.50
N HIS A 107 0.92 12.30 12.35
CA HIS A 107 0.43 13.39 11.50
C HIS A 107 -0.39 12.85 10.34
N GLN A 108 -1.64 13.28 10.24
CA GLN A 108 -2.55 12.91 9.15
C GLN A 108 -2.55 13.99 8.08
N LEU A 109 -2.46 13.57 6.81
CA LEU A 109 -2.56 14.48 5.67
C LEU A 109 -3.22 13.79 4.48
N ARG A 110 -3.89 14.59 3.65
CA ARG A 110 -4.41 14.12 2.37
C ARG A 110 -3.26 14.06 1.36
N VAL A 111 -3.27 13.02 0.53
CA VAL A 111 -2.23 12.78 -0.46
C VAL A 111 -2.82 12.54 -1.84
N THR A 112 -2.01 12.76 -2.86
CA THR A 112 -2.25 12.23 -4.20
C THR A 112 -1.39 11.01 -4.41
N ALA A 113 -1.94 9.99 -5.07
CA ALA A 113 -1.25 8.74 -5.36
C ALA A 113 -0.90 8.68 -6.85
N GLU A 114 0.35 8.37 -7.15
CA GLU A 114 0.85 8.17 -8.51
C GLU A 114 1.49 6.79 -8.60
N GLN A 115 1.05 5.99 -9.55
CA GLN A 115 1.73 4.73 -9.83
C GLN A 115 2.95 4.99 -10.71
N LEU A 116 4.11 4.57 -10.21
CA LEU A 116 5.36 4.73 -10.96
C LEU A 116 5.46 3.69 -12.07
N ASP A 117 6.03 4.08 -13.20
CA ASP A 117 6.33 3.21 -14.31
C ASP A 117 7.72 3.52 -14.89
N GLY A 118 8.20 2.69 -15.83
CA GLY A 118 9.46 2.88 -16.51
C GLY A 118 10.67 3.00 -15.57
N GLU A 119 11.61 3.86 -15.94
CA GLU A 119 12.85 4.07 -15.17
C GLU A 119 12.61 4.54 -13.74
N PRO A 120 11.73 5.51 -13.46
CA PRO A 120 11.45 5.91 -12.09
C PRO A 120 10.97 4.74 -11.22
N ARG A 121 10.18 3.86 -11.77
CA ARG A 121 9.74 2.64 -11.05
C ARG A 121 10.92 1.71 -10.77
N GLU A 122 11.79 1.48 -11.72
CA GLU A 122 12.95 0.59 -11.54
C GLU A 122 13.93 1.12 -10.49
N VAL A 123 14.20 2.42 -10.50
CA VAL A 123 15.04 3.06 -9.47
C VAL A 123 14.41 2.88 -8.09
N ALA A 124 13.10 3.14 -7.97
CA ALA A 124 12.38 2.96 -6.72
C ALA A 124 12.40 1.50 -6.25
N TRP A 125 12.19 0.55 -7.17
CA TRP A 125 12.22 -0.87 -6.86
C TRP A 125 13.56 -1.31 -6.29
N GLN A 126 14.66 -0.91 -6.90
CA GLN A 126 16.00 -1.25 -6.41
C GLN A 126 16.23 -0.72 -5.00
N ARG A 127 15.85 0.54 -4.72
CA ARG A 127 15.96 1.13 -3.40
C ARG A 127 15.14 0.37 -2.35
N ILE A 128 13.93 -0.03 -2.71
CA ILE A 128 13.04 -0.79 -1.82
C ILE A 128 13.64 -2.16 -1.51
N VAL A 129 14.12 -2.88 -2.51
CA VAL A 129 14.72 -4.21 -2.34
C VAL A 129 16.03 -4.15 -1.55
N GLU A 130 16.85 -3.13 -1.76
CA GLU A 130 18.06 -2.91 -0.94
C GLU A 130 17.72 -2.67 0.53
N SER A 131 16.69 -1.88 0.80
CA SER A 131 16.23 -1.60 2.16
C SER A 131 15.55 -2.81 2.79
N GLN A 132 14.72 -3.52 2.03
CA GLN A 132 13.90 -4.64 2.49
C GLN A 132 13.91 -5.77 1.45
N PRO A 133 14.90 -6.68 1.51
CA PRO A 133 15.03 -7.76 0.53
C PRO A 133 13.82 -8.69 0.40
N ARG A 134 12.95 -8.72 1.41
CA ARG A 134 11.72 -9.51 1.38
C ARG A 134 10.82 -9.18 0.19
N TYR A 135 10.85 -7.93 -0.32
CA TYR A 135 10.04 -7.54 -1.47
C TYR A 135 10.43 -8.26 -2.75
N ALA A 136 11.72 -8.56 -2.94
CA ALA A 136 12.16 -9.42 -4.03
C ALA A 136 11.53 -10.83 -3.92
N GLY A 137 11.39 -11.34 -2.70
CA GLY A 137 10.69 -12.59 -2.43
C GLY A 137 9.22 -12.55 -2.82
N TYR A 138 8.54 -11.46 -2.50
CA TYR A 138 7.14 -11.26 -2.90
C TYR A 138 6.99 -11.23 -4.43
N GLN A 139 7.87 -10.53 -5.13
CA GLN A 139 7.84 -10.47 -6.59
C GLN A 139 8.06 -11.84 -7.24
N ARG A 140 8.91 -12.68 -6.68
CA ARG A 140 9.13 -14.03 -7.18
C ARG A 140 7.92 -14.96 -7.05
N ARG A 141 6.98 -14.64 -6.15
CA ARG A 141 5.78 -15.46 -5.91
C ARG A 141 4.68 -15.22 -6.92
N THR A 142 4.72 -14.12 -7.67
CA THR A 142 3.65 -13.72 -8.59
C THR A 142 4.19 -13.36 -9.96
N ASP A 143 3.34 -13.56 -10.97
CA ASP A 143 3.63 -13.15 -12.34
C ASP A 143 3.33 -11.66 -12.58
N ARG A 144 2.53 -11.03 -11.71
CA ARG A 144 2.25 -9.60 -11.85
C ARG A 144 3.44 -8.76 -11.38
N VAL A 145 3.65 -7.62 -12.02
CA VAL A 145 4.61 -6.61 -11.55
C VAL A 145 3.98 -5.88 -10.37
N LEU A 146 4.65 -5.90 -9.20
CA LEU A 146 4.14 -5.26 -7.99
C LEU A 146 4.06 -3.75 -8.18
N PRO A 147 2.87 -3.13 -8.10
CA PRO A 147 2.77 -1.68 -8.24
C PRO A 147 3.51 -0.94 -7.12
N ILE A 148 4.21 0.12 -7.49
CA ILE A 148 4.82 1.07 -6.56
C ILE A 148 4.08 2.39 -6.73
N LEU A 149 3.53 2.90 -5.63
CA LEU A 149 2.82 4.18 -5.62
C LEU A 149 3.62 5.21 -4.84
N ARG A 150 3.73 6.41 -5.42
CA ARG A 150 4.21 7.60 -4.71
C ARG A 150 3.03 8.31 -4.10
N LEU A 151 3.08 8.54 -2.80
CA LEU A 151 2.08 9.30 -2.06
C LEU A 151 2.69 10.65 -1.72
N SER A 152 2.17 11.69 -2.34
CA SER A 152 2.66 13.06 -2.16
C SER A 152 1.61 13.91 -1.47
N PRO A 153 2.00 14.88 -0.60
CA PRO A 153 1.03 15.79 -0.01
C PRO A 153 0.17 16.43 -1.09
N ALA A 154 -1.16 16.35 -0.92
CA ALA A 154 -2.08 16.97 -1.85
C ALA A 154 -1.96 18.48 -1.76
N GLN A 155 -1.89 19.15 -2.90
CA GLN A 155 -1.93 20.61 -2.93
C GLN A 155 -3.34 21.06 -2.55
N ASN A 156 -3.43 22.06 -1.66
CA ASN A 156 -4.70 22.70 -1.40
C ASN A 156 -5.10 23.49 -2.67
N PRO A 157 -6.36 23.41 -3.06
CA PRO A 157 -6.83 24.19 -4.21
C PRO A 157 -6.76 25.69 -3.94
#